data_14932df399768a5734ecd395ba698bf5
#
_entry.id   14932df399768a5734ecd395ba698bf5
#
_cell.length_a   1.000
_cell.length_b   1.000
_cell.length_c   1.000
_cell.angle_alpha   90.00
_cell.angle_beta   90.00
_cell.angle_gamma   90.00
#
_symmetry.space_group_name_H-M   'P 1'
#
loop_
_entity.id
_entity.type
_entity.pdbx_description
1 polymer ?
#
loop_
_entity_poly.entity_id
_entity_poly.type
_entity_poly.pdbx_seq_one_letter_code
_entity_poly.pdbx_strand_id
1 'polypeptide(L)'
;MDKKKKIYDILYVLAGSIIIALAITSILKPNGIITGGITGFSLVMERIFHINYTYMYYFMSLGVLILTYFTLGKREARKIVVFSLFFPMVLILFENLKFNLTEDDLFLASIYYGVMAGGGTGLILKGGFSSGGTDTIALVINRKLFRFMSLSTIIAVLDVSVIFLAAFVFDTRVALYALFTQVVAMKSVETVLFGFSSKMVKLEIISEKEAEIESFIMKQLRRGISKYNIVGGYTDLSRIKLVTICSFRESILVRDMIANLDPKAFVSVMPVSSVWGEGVGFDRLTSET
;
A
#
# COMPACT_ATOMS: atom_id res chain seq x y z
N MET A 1 -18.44 11.22 -16.11
CA MET A 1 -17.30 10.29 -15.81
C MET A 1 -16.84 9.75 -17.16
N ASP A 2 -15.63 10.09 -17.54
CA ASP A 2 -15.09 9.92 -18.88
C ASP A 2 -15.02 8.44 -19.28
N LYS A 3 -15.51 8.07 -20.46
CA LYS A 3 -15.45 6.68 -20.99
C LYS A 3 -14.01 6.15 -21.03
N LYS A 4 -13.05 7.03 -21.33
CA LYS A 4 -11.61 6.70 -21.33
C LYS A 4 -11.12 6.24 -19.96
N LYS A 5 -11.48 6.95 -18.88
CA LYS A 5 -11.07 6.59 -17.52
C LYS A 5 -11.57 5.20 -17.13
N LYS A 6 -12.81 4.85 -17.44
CA LYS A 6 -13.35 3.50 -17.16
C LYS A 6 -12.60 2.38 -17.89
N ILE A 7 -12.12 2.66 -19.11
CA ILE A 7 -11.33 1.69 -19.88
C ILE A 7 -9.99 1.45 -19.19
N TYR A 8 -9.29 2.51 -18.78
CA TYR A 8 -8.03 2.38 -18.03
C TYR A 8 -8.21 1.66 -16.69
N ASP A 9 -9.28 1.96 -15.95
CA ASP A 9 -9.58 1.30 -14.68
C ASP A 9 -9.75 -0.23 -14.86
N ILE A 10 -10.45 -0.65 -15.92
CA ILE A 10 -10.62 -2.07 -16.26
C ILE A 10 -9.28 -2.68 -16.70
N LEU A 11 -8.49 -1.98 -17.52
CA LEU A 11 -7.18 -2.47 -17.95
C LEU A 11 -6.24 -2.71 -16.75
N TYR A 12 -6.26 -1.85 -15.74
CA TYR A 12 -5.51 -2.05 -14.51
C TYR A 12 -5.92 -3.34 -13.78
N VAL A 13 -7.22 -3.63 -13.70
CA VAL A 13 -7.71 -4.86 -13.07
C VAL A 13 -7.27 -6.09 -13.86
N LEU A 14 -7.41 -6.07 -15.20
CA LEU A 14 -7.01 -7.18 -16.05
C LEU A 14 -5.51 -7.46 -15.96
N ALA A 15 -4.68 -6.40 -16.10
CA ALA A 15 -3.23 -6.52 -15.97
C ALA A 15 -2.82 -7.02 -14.58
N GLY A 16 -3.39 -6.44 -13.52
CA GLY A 16 -3.13 -6.86 -12.14
C GLY A 16 -3.52 -8.32 -11.91
N SER A 17 -4.67 -8.76 -12.42
CA SER A 17 -5.12 -10.15 -12.30
C SER A 17 -4.19 -11.14 -13.00
N ILE A 18 -3.71 -10.81 -14.19
CA ILE A 18 -2.75 -11.63 -14.95
C ILE A 18 -1.43 -11.74 -14.18
N ILE A 19 -0.90 -10.63 -13.69
CA ILE A 19 0.36 -10.61 -12.93
C ILE A 19 0.25 -11.46 -11.66
N ILE A 20 -0.86 -11.34 -10.90
CA ILE A 20 -1.06 -12.14 -9.69
C ILE A 20 -1.22 -13.63 -10.04
N ALA A 21 -1.97 -13.96 -11.07
CA ALA A 21 -2.15 -15.34 -11.50
C ALA A 21 -0.83 -15.99 -11.92
N LEU A 22 -0.01 -15.28 -12.70
CA LEU A 22 1.35 -15.73 -13.06
C LEU A 22 2.20 -15.91 -11.80
N ALA A 23 2.20 -14.96 -10.87
CA ALA A 23 2.96 -15.07 -9.64
C ALA A 23 2.57 -16.32 -8.82
N ILE A 24 1.27 -16.61 -8.72
CA ILE A 24 0.78 -17.78 -7.99
C ILE A 24 1.19 -19.08 -8.68
N THR A 25 0.97 -19.17 -10.00
CA THR A 25 1.16 -20.44 -10.73
C THR A 25 2.62 -20.76 -11.04
N SER A 26 3.46 -19.73 -11.23
CA SER A 26 4.85 -19.90 -11.64
C SER A 26 5.89 -19.65 -10.52
N ILE A 27 5.48 -19.12 -9.39
CA ILE A 27 6.40 -18.87 -8.27
C ILE A 27 5.87 -19.48 -6.97
N LEU A 28 4.67 -19.06 -6.52
CA LEU A 28 4.15 -19.44 -5.21
C LEU A 28 3.95 -20.97 -5.10
N LYS A 29 3.13 -21.55 -5.97
CA LYS A 29 2.79 -22.99 -5.95
C LYS A 29 4.00 -23.89 -6.21
N PRO A 30 4.83 -23.67 -7.23
CA PRO A 30 5.98 -24.52 -7.49
C PRO A 30 6.98 -24.56 -6.35
N ASN A 31 7.20 -23.45 -5.64
CA ASN A 31 8.15 -23.35 -4.54
C ASN A 31 7.51 -23.66 -3.16
N GLY A 32 6.23 -24.01 -3.10
CA GLY A 32 5.54 -24.31 -1.85
C GLY A 32 5.49 -23.12 -0.87
N ILE A 33 5.60 -21.88 -1.37
CA ILE A 33 5.48 -20.68 -0.56
C ILE A 33 4.03 -20.46 -0.18
N ILE A 34 3.82 -19.88 0.98
CA ILE A 34 2.50 -19.48 1.47
C ILE A 34 2.45 -17.96 1.61
N THR A 35 1.27 -17.41 1.59
CA THR A 35 1.00 -15.99 1.82
C THR A 35 -0.16 -15.84 2.80
N GLY A 36 -0.41 -14.63 3.27
CA GLY A 36 -1.61 -14.31 4.03
C GLY A 36 -2.88 -14.31 3.17
N GLY A 37 -3.99 -13.98 3.79
CA GLY A 37 -5.24 -13.73 3.14
C GLY A 37 -5.96 -14.94 2.56
N ILE A 38 -6.91 -14.67 1.67
CA ILE A 38 -7.71 -15.73 1.03
C ILE A 38 -6.82 -16.68 0.22
N THR A 39 -5.77 -16.16 -0.43
CA THR A 39 -4.80 -16.98 -1.16
C THR A 39 -4.13 -18.00 -0.25
N GLY A 40 -3.58 -17.54 0.86
CA GLY A 40 -2.93 -18.42 1.84
C GLY A 40 -3.91 -19.39 2.48
N PHE A 41 -5.10 -18.93 2.86
CA PHE A 41 -6.13 -19.79 3.40
C PHE A 41 -6.55 -20.88 2.41
N SER A 42 -6.69 -20.55 1.12
CA SER A 42 -7.02 -21.54 0.08
C SER A 42 -5.93 -22.60 -0.10
N LEU A 43 -4.65 -22.22 0.04
CA LEU A 43 -3.52 -23.16 0.01
C LEU A 43 -3.50 -24.09 1.23
N VAL A 44 -3.81 -23.55 2.43
CA VAL A 44 -3.96 -24.36 3.64
C VAL A 44 -5.09 -25.38 3.46
N MET A 45 -6.23 -24.95 2.91
CA MET A 45 -7.36 -25.83 2.65
C MET A 45 -7.05 -26.89 1.58
N GLU A 46 -6.33 -26.51 0.50
CA GLU A 46 -5.83 -27.46 -0.51
C GLU A 46 -5.00 -28.56 0.15
N ARG A 47 -4.10 -28.19 1.08
CA ARG A 47 -3.22 -29.13 1.78
C ARG A 47 -3.95 -30.07 2.73
N ILE A 48 -4.99 -29.57 3.42
CA ILE A 48 -5.75 -30.36 4.40
C ILE A 48 -6.79 -31.25 3.74
N PHE A 49 -7.55 -30.69 2.78
CA PHE A 49 -8.71 -31.37 2.19
C PHE A 49 -8.44 -31.97 0.82
N HIS A 50 -7.24 -31.76 0.24
CA HIS A 50 -6.88 -32.20 -1.12
C HIS A 50 -7.83 -31.65 -2.21
N ILE A 51 -8.47 -30.50 -1.94
CA ILE A 51 -9.29 -29.77 -2.92
C ILE A 51 -8.40 -28.79 -3.64
N ASN A 52 -8.44 -28.79 -4.99
CA ASN A 52 -7.62 -27.87 -5.78
C ASN A 52 -7.80 -26.42 -5.32
N TYR A 53 -6.66 -25.72 -5.15
CA TYR A 53 -6.56 -24.32 -4.72
C TYR A 53 -7.54 -23.40 -5.47
N THR A 54 -7.63 -23.55 -6.80
CA THR A 54 -8.43 -22.63 -7.64
C THR A 54 -9.92 -22.70 -7.31
N TYR A 55 -10.45 -23.91 -7.06
CA TYR A 55 -11.85 -24.07 -6.65
C TYR A 55 -12.09 -23.52 -5.24
N MET A 56 -11.15 -23.76 -4.31
CA MET A 56 -11.26 -23.21 -2.96
C MET A 56 -11.20 -21.69 -2.97
N TYR A 57 -10.27 -21.12 -3.74
CA TYR A 57 -10.17 -19.67 -3.92
C TYR A 57 -11.47 -19.08 -4.50
N TYR A 58 -12.04 -19.72 -5.54
CA TYR A 58 -13.28 -19.27 -6.15
C TYR A 58 -14.44 -19.28 -5.17
N PHE A 59 -14.59 -20.36 -4.40
CA PHE A 59 -15.61 -20.47 -3.38
C PHE A 59 -15.47 -19.36 -2.30
N MET A 60 -14.25 -19.15 -1.82
CA MET A 60 -13.98 -18.08 -0.83
C MET A 60 -14.26 -16.70 -1.40
N SER A 61 -13.83 -16.43 -2.61
CA SER A 61 -14.04 -15.14 -3.30
C SER A 61 -15.53 -14.83 -3.50
N LEU A 62 -16.31 -15.84 -3.89
CA LEU A 62 -17.78 -15.69 -3.97
C LEU A 62 -18.40 -15.46 -2.59
N GLY A 63 -17.93 -16.17 -1.57
CA GLY A 63 -18.39 -15.94 -0.19
C GLY A 63 -18.16 -14.52 0.28
N VAL A 64 -16.97 -13.96 0.01
CA VAL A 64 -16.65 -12.56 0.33
C VAL A 64 -17.49 -11.58 -0.49
N LEU A 65 -17.76 -11.87 -1.75
CA LEU A 65 -18.65 -11.06 -2.59
C LEU A 65 -20.08 -11.01 -2.01
N ILE A 66 -20.62 -12.17 -1.64
CA ILE A 66 -21.95 -12.29 -1.02
C ILE A 66 -21.99 -11.56 0.32
N LEU A 67 -20.99 -11.79 1.18
CA LEU A 67 -20.85 -11.13 2.46
C LEU A 67 -20.83 -9.61 2.30
N THR A 68 -20.05 -9.12 1.35
CA THR A 68 -19.93 -7.68 1.06
C THR A 68 -21.25 -7.10 0.56
N TYR A 69 -21.95 -7.81 -0.29
CA TYR A 69 -23.24 -7.37 -0.81
C TYR A 69 -24.26 -7.14 0.33
N PHE A 70 -24.36 -8.09 1.26
CA PHE A 70 -25.30 -7.99 2.39
C PHE A 70 -24.86 -7.04 3.49
N THR A 71 -23.54 -6.87 3.71
CA THR A 71 -23.04 -6.06 4.83
C THR A 71 -22.71 -4.63 4.47
N LEU A 72 -22.11 -4.40 3.30
CA LEU A 72 -21.64 -3.09 2.83
C LEU A 72 -22.46 -2.53 1.67
N GLY A 73 -23.30 -3.36 1.06
CA GLY A 73 -24.22 -2.98 0.00
C GLY A 73 -23.64 -3.02 -1.42
N LYS A 74 -24.53 -2.75 -2.40
CA LYS A 74 -24.25 -2.90 -3.84
C LYS A 74 -23.06 -2.08 -4.35
N ARG A 75 -22.77 -0.92 -3.75
CA ARG A 75 -21.68 -0.04 -4.20
C ARG A 75 -20.30 -0.66 -3.96
N GLU A 76 -20.08 -1.25 -2.79
CA GLU A 76 -18.80 -1.91 -2.48
C GLU A 76 -18.70 -3.27 -3.20
N ALA A 77 -19.78 -4.03 -3.25
CA ALA A 77 -19.80 -5.30 -3.97
C ALA A 77 -19.41 -5.13 -5.46
N ARG A 78 -19.86 -4.06 -6.13
CA ARG A 78 -19.46 -3.78 -7.53
C ARG A 78 -17.96 -3.56 -7.73
N LYS A 79 -17.22 -3.14 -6.70
CA LYS A 79 -15.77 -2.95 -6.79
C LYS A 79 -14.99 -4.25 -6.83
N ILE A 80 -15.56 -5.32 -6.30
CA ILE A 80 -14.90 -6.63 -6.22
C ILE A 80 -15.45 -7.64 -7.24
N VAL A 81 -16.65 -7.43 -7.75
CA VAL A 81 -17.32 -8.35 -8.70
C VAL A 81 -16.42 -8.70 -9.89
N VAL A 82 -15.78 -7.70 -10.51
CA VAL A 82 -14.95 -7.92 -11.70
C VAL A 82 -13.80 -8.86 -11.36
N PHE A 83 -13.09 -8.58 -10.27
CA PHE A 83 -11.97 -9.41 -9.86
C PHE A 83 -12.43 -10.81 -9.41
N SER A 84 -13.47 -10.89 -8.56
CA SER A 84 -13.96 -12.17 -8.02
C SER A 84 -14.46 -13.15 -9.07
N LEU A 85 -14.93 -12.65 -10.22
CA LEU A 85 -15.37 -13.51 -11.32
C LEU A 85 -14.26 -13.77 -12.35
N PHE A 86 -13.47 -12.75 -12.67
CA PHE A 86 -12.45 -12.83 -13.71
C PHE A 86 -11.18 -13.55 -13.24
N PHE A 87 -10.71 -13.27 -12.04
CA PHE A 87 -9.43 -13.78 -11.53
C PHE A 87 -9.36 -15.31 -11.46
N PRO A 88 -10.37 -16.04 -10.95
CA PRO A 88 -10.36 -17.51 -10.97
C PRO A 88 -10.29 -18.10 -12.38
N MET A 89 -10.91 -17.45 -13.37
CA MET A 89 -10.81 -17.89 -14.78
C MET A 89 -9.37 -17.75 -15.28
N VAL A 90 -8.70 -16.65 -14.94
CA VAL A 90 -7.30 -16.44 -15.29
C VAL A 90 -6.42 -17.47 -14.58
N LEU A 91 -6.67 -17.79 -13.31
CA LEU A 91 -5.95 -18.85 -12.58
C LEU A 91 -6.05 -20.21 -13.30
N ILE A 92 -7.25 -20.61 -13.72
CA ILE A 92 -7.45 -21.88 -14.45
C ILE A 92 -6.63 -21.91 -15.75
N LEU A 93 -6.59 -20.81 -16.49
CA LEU A 93 -5.79 -20.70 -17.72
C LEU A 93 -4.29 -20.87 -17.44
N PHE A 94 -3.79 -20.25 -16.38
CA PHE A 94 -2.37 -20.29 -16.04
C PHE A 94 -1.93 -21.54 -15.27
N GLU A 95 -2.85 -22.25 -14.61
CA GLU A 95 -2.55 -23.49 -13.87
C GLU A 95 -1.96 -24.59 -14.77
N ASN A 96 -2.29 -24.57 -16.05
CA ASN A 96 -1.74 -25.49 -17.05
C ASN A 96 -0.33 -25.11 -17.53
N LEU A 97 0.14 -23.88 -17.25
CA LEU A 97 1.48 -23.41 -17.57
C LEU A 97 2.45 -23.86 -16.46
N LYS A 98 2.94 -25.10 -16.59
CA LYS A 98 3.88 -25.68 -15.62
C LYS A 98 5.30 -25.15 -15.84
N PHE A 99 5.63 -23.97 -15.35
CA PHE A 99 7.01 -23.51 -15.29
C PHE A 99 7.31 -22.84 -13.95
N ASN A 100 8.53 -23.04 -13.45
CA ASN A 100 9.02 -22.41 -12.24
C ASN A 100 10.03 -21.32 -12.63
N LEU A 101 9.80 -20.09 -12.17
CA LEU A 101 10.65 -18.92 -12.47
C LEU A 101 11.85 -18.81 -11.54
N THR A 102 11.92 -19.55 -10.45
CA THR A 102 12.88 -19.30 -9.36
C THR A 102 13.72 -20.53 -8.96
N GLU A 103 13.64 -21.62 -9.75
CA GLU A 103 14.50 -22.80 -9.60
C GLU A 103 14.75 -23.25 -8.14
N ASP A 104 13.67 -23.38 -7.35
CA ASP A 104 13.65 -23.83 -5.95
C ASP A 104 14.40 -22.96 -4.93
N ASP A 105 14.77 -21.71 -5.26
CA ASP A 105 15.27 -20.74 -4.30
C ASP A 105 14.10 -20.03 -3.59
N LEU A 106 13.79 -20.46 -2.37
CA LEU A 106 12.70 -19.92 -1.56
C LEU A 106 12.87 -18.44 -1.24
N PHE A 107 14.08 -17.95 -1.06
CA PHE A 107 14.31 -16.53 -0.77
C PHE A 107 14.04 -15.68 -1.99
N LEU A 108 14.58 -16.07 -3.13
CA LEU A 108 14.37 -15.40 -4.40
C LEU A 108 12.89 -15.45 -4.80
N ALA A 109 12.26 -16.61 -4.66
CA ALA A 109 10.84 -16.81 -4.90
C ALA A 109 9.97 -15.90 -4.02
N SER A 110 10.31 -15.73 -2.74
CA SER A 110 9.60 -14.84 -1.80
C SER A 110 9.64 -13.38 -2.25
N ILE A 111 10.80 -12.91 -2.74
CA ILE A 111 10.95 -11.55 -3.27
C ILE A 111 10.14 -11.37 -4.55
N TYR A 112 10.33 -12.23 -5.54
CA TYR A 112 9.64 -12.11 -6.83
C TYR A 112 8.13 -12.23 -6.68
N TYR A 113 7.66 -13.20 -5.90
CA TYR A 113 6.23 -13.31 -5.64
C TYR A 113 5.69 -12.06 -4.95
N GLY A 114 6.36 -11.57 -3.90
CA GLY A 114 5.95 -10.36 -3.18
C GLY A 114 5.88 -9.14 -4.08
N VAL A 115 6.87 -8.94 -4.97
CA VAL A 115 6.88 -7.84 -5.94
C VAL A 115 5.75 -7.99 -6.97
N MET A 116 5.59 -9.16 -7.55
CA MET A 116 4.56 -9.39 -8.57
C MET A 116 3.15 -9.33 -7.99
N ALA A 117 2.89 -10.05 -6.89
CA ALA A 117 1.58 -10.07 -6.27
C ALA A 117 1.20 -8.70 -5.69
N GLY A 118 2.13 -8.04 -5.01
CA GLY A 118 1.94 -6.68 -4.52
C GLY A 118 1.76 -5.66 -5.64
N GLY A 119 2.56 -5.76 -6.70
CA GLY A 119 2.44 -4.92 -7.89
C GLY A 119 1.09 -5.09 -8.58
N GLY A 120 0.67 -6.33 -8.80
CA GLY A 120 -0.65 -6.64 -9.36
C GLY A 120 -1.81 -6.13 -8.50
N THR A 121 -1.74 -6.34 -7.18
CA THR A 121 -2.73 -5.80 -6.23
C THR A 121 -2.76 -4.27 -6.25
N GLY A 122 -1.60 -3.64 -6.29
CA GLY A 122 -1.49 -2.18 -6.42
C GLY A 122 -2.16 -1.63 -7.67
N LEU A 123 -2.02 -2.33 -8.82
CA LEU A 123 -2.71 -1.95 -10.06
C LEU A 123 -4.23 -2.05 -9.93
N ILE A 124 -4.74 -3.14 -9.33
CA ILE A 124 -6.19 -3.31 -9.10
C ILE A 124 -6.75 -2.18 -8.24
N LEU A 125 -6.06 -1.85 -7.15
CA LEU A 125 -6.44 -0.76 -6.25
C LEU A 125 -6.37 0.61 -6.96
N LYS A 126 -5.35 0.83 -7.81
CA LYS A 126 -5.21 2.05 -8.62
C LYS A 126 -6.37 2.23 -9.60
N GLY A 127 -6.90 1.14 -10.14
CA GLY A 127 -8.13 1.14 -10.94
C GLY A 127 -9.42 1.38 -10.13
N GLY A 128 -9.32 1.57 -8.82
CA GLY A 128 -10.49 1.80 -7.94
C GLY A 128 -11.30 0.54 -7.61
N PHE A 129 -10.74 -0.62 -7.89
CA PHE A 129 -11.30 -1.94 -7.57
C PHE A 129 -10.64 -2.51 -6.31
N SER A 130 -11.16 -3.61 -5.81
CA SER A 130 -10.58 -4.39 -4.72
C SER A 130 -10.40 -5.84 -5.16
N SER A 131 -9.43 -6.51 -4.58
CA SER A 131 -9.16 -7.93 -4.86
C SER A 131 -10.23 -8.88 -4.31
N GLY A 132 -11.21 -8.37 -3.55
CA GLY A 132 -12.20 -9.22 -2.87
C GLY A 132 -11.56 -10.18 -1.88
N GLY A 133 -10.36 -9.85 -1.40
CA GLY A 133 -9.57 -10.64 -0.49
C GLY A 133 -9.76 -10.24 0.99
N THR A 134 -8.69 -10.37 1.75
CA THR A 134 -8.62 -10.02 3.18
C THR A 134 -8.91 -8.54 3.42
N ASP A 135 -8.53 -7.67 2.48
CA ASP A 135 -8.83 -6.24 2.48
C ASP A 135 -10.34 -5.98 2.59
N THR A 136 -11.14 -6.74 1.85
CA THR A 136 -12.60 -6.62 1.86
C THR A 136 -13.20 -7.19 3.14
N ILE A 137 -12.71 -8.33 3.62
CA ILE A 137 -13.12 -8.90 4.92
C ILE A 137 -12.79 -7.91 6.04
N ALA A 138 -11.59 -7.34 6.03
CA ALA A 138 -11.17 -6.34 7.01
C ALA A 138 -12.06 -5.10 6.97
N LEU A 139 -12.50 -4.64 5.79
CA LEU A 139 -13.43 -3.52 5.66
C LEU A 139 -14.79 -3.83 6.30
N VAL A 140 -15.30 -5.06 6.15
CA VAL A 140 -16.55 -5.52 6.80
C VAL A 140 -16.37 -5.49 8.31
N ILE A 141 -15.28 -6.09 8.81
CA ILE A 141 -14.96 -6.16 10.25
C ILE A 141 -14.81 -4.76 10.84
N ASN A 142 -14.06 -3.89 10.16
CA ASN A 142 -13.85 -2.51 10.59
C ASN A 142 -15.19 -1.76 10.72
N ARG A 143 -16.03 -1.79 9.68
CA ARG A 143 -17.30 -1.04 9.69
C ARG A 143 -18.34 -1.58 10.64
N LYS A 144 -18.33 -2.88 10.94
CA LYS A 144 -19.37 -3.54 11.76
C LYS A 144 -18.97 -3.77 13.20
N LEU A 145 -17.69 -4.13 13.43
CA LEU A 145 -17.22 -4.61 14.74
C LEU A 145 -16.20 -3.67 15.38
N PHE A 146 -15.14 -3.29 14.65
CA PHE A 146 -13.98 -2.59 15.21
C PHE A 146 -13.71 -1.25 14.52
N ARG A 147 -14.66 -0.31 14.62
CA ARG A 147 -14.54 1.03 13.98
C ARG A 147 -13.37 1.87 14.49
N PHE A 148 -12.86 1.57 15.67
CA PHE A 148 -11.73 2.26 16.29
C PHE A 148 -10.37 1.76 15.84
N MET A 149 -10.30 0.56 15.24
CA MET A 149 -9.05 0.02 14.72
C MET A 149 -8.78 0.51 13.30
N SER A 150 -7.49 0.69 12.95
CA SER A 150 -7.15 1.00 11.56
C SER A 150 -7.42 -0.20 10.64
N LEU A 151 -7.82 0.07 9.40
CA LEU A 151 -8.06 -0.99 8.41
C LEU A 151 -6.81 -1.83 8.18
N SER A 152 -5.63 -1.20 8.12
CA SER A 152 -4.34 -1.87 7.95
C SER A 152 -4.01 -2.82 9.10
N THR A 153 -4.36 -2.46 10.33
CA THR A 153 -4.18 -3.34 11.50
C THR A 153 -5.05 -4.60 11.38
N ILE A 154 -6.31 -4.46 10.97
CA ILE A 154 -7.21 -5.61 10.81
C ILE A 154 -6.72 -6.52 9.69
N ILE A 155 -6.28 -5.96 8.54
CA ILE A 155 -5.68 -6.74 7.45
C ILE A 155 -4.46 -7.51 7.96
N ALA A 156 -3.54 -6.84 8.66
CA ALA A 156 -2.34 -7.48 9.19
C ALA A 156 -2.67 -8.63 10.16
N VAL A 157 -3.64 -8.44 11.05
CA VAL A 157 -4.08 -9.49 11.99
C VAL A 157 -4.66 -10.70 11.25
N LEU A 158 -5.50 -10.46 10.23
CA LEU A 158 -6.08 -11.54 9.43
C LEU A 158 -5.00 -12.30 8.65
N ASP A 159 -4.10 -11.59 7.99
CA ASP A 159 -3.03 -12.21 7.20
C ASP A 159 -2.05 -13.00 8.08
N VAL A 160 -1.63 -12.43 9.21
CA VAL A 160 -0.77 -13.14 10.18
C VAL A 160 -1.47 -14.36 10.76
N SER A 161 -2.78 -14.29 11.04
CA SER A 161 -3.56 -15.43 11.52
C SER A 161 -3.55 -16.59 10.52
N VAL A 162 -3.68 -16.30 9.23
CA VAL A 162 -3.59 -17.31 8.16
C VAL A 162 -2.18 -17.90 8.08
N ILE A 163 -1.14 -17.06 8.14
CA ILE A 163 0.26 -17.53 8.13
C ILE A 163 0.56 -18.39 9.36
N PHE A 164 0.01 -18.02 10.52
CA PHE A 164 0.15 -18.81 11.75
C PHE A 164 -0.52 -20.19 11.61
N LEU A 165 -1.73 -20.25 11.08
CA LEU A 165 -2.39 -21.52 10.75
C LEU A 165 -1.56 -22.35 9.77
N ALA A 166 -0.98 -21.69 8.77
CA ALA A 166 -0.14 -22.35 7.80
C ALA A 166 1.12 -22.97 8.42
N ALA A 167 1.68 -22.37 9.48
CA ALA A 167 2.84 -22.90 10.19
C ALA A 167 2.59 -24.29 10.83
N PHE A 168 1.35 -24.64 11.15
CA PHE A 168 0.98 -25.98 11.64
C PHE A 168 0.78 -27.01 10.54
N VAL A 169 0.47 -26.56 9.33
CA VAL A 169 0.15 -27.44 8.18
C VAL A 169 1.36 -27.65 7.28
N PHE A 170 2.24 -26.66 7.25
CA PHE A 170 3.48 -26.65 6.47
C PHE A 170 4.68 -26.52 7.42
N ASP A 171 5.88 -26.37 6.85
CA ASP A 171 7.10 -26.18 7.64
C ASP A 171 7.18 -24.74 8.21
N THR A 172 7.75 -24.60 9.41
CA THR A 172 8.01 -23.30 10.05
C THR A 172 8.85 -22.37 9.15
N ARG A 173 9.78 -22.91 8.37
CA ARG A 173 10.56 -22.14 7.39
C ARG A 173 9.65 -21.46 6.36
N VAL A 174 8.68 -22.20 5.84
CA VAL A 174 7.72 -21.68 4.86
C VAL A 174 6.89 -20.54 5.46
N ALA A 175 6.48 -20.65 6.73
CA ALA A 175 5.77 -19.59 7.42
C ALA A 175 6.62 -18.32 7.62
N LEU A 176 7.92 -18.46 7.91
CA LEU A 176 8.83 -17.32 8.01
C LEU A 176 9.03 -16.62 6.66
N TYR A 177 9.19 -17.38 5.58
CA TYR A 177 9.23 -16.82 4.24
C TYR A 177 7.89 -16.15 3.85
N ALA A 178 6.75 -16.67 4.30
CA ALA A 178 5.45 -16.05 4.08
C ALA A 178 5.34 -14.66 4.73
N LEU A 179 5.83 -14.50 5.97
CA LEU A 179 5.89 -13.18 6.61
C LEU A 179 6.78 -12.21 5.84
N PHE A 180 7.95 -12.67 5.40
CA PHE A 180 8.86 -11.86 4.58
C PHE A 180 8.20 -11.45 3.25
N THR A 181 7.59 -12.41 2.56
CA THR A 181 6.83 -12.17 1.32
C THR A 181 5.74 -11.12 1.52
N GLN A 182 5.02 -11.17 2.64
CA GLN A 182 3.96 -10.22 2.96
C GLN A 182 4.51 -8.79 3.08
N VAL A 183 5.65 -8.62 3.73
CA VAL A 183 6.31 -7.30 3.84
C VAL A 183 6.71 -6.76 2.46
N VAL A 184 7.29 -7.60 1.60
CA VAL A 184 7.67 -7.21 0.23
C VAL A 184 6.42 -6.85 -0.58
N ALA A 185 5.35 -7.63 -0.48
CA ALA A 185 4.10 -7.37 -1.19
C ALA A 185 3.47 -6.04 -0.76
N MET A 186 3.41 -5.75 0.55
CA MET A 186 2.90 -4.48 1.06
C MET A 186 3.69 -3.29 0.53
N LYS A 187 5.02 -3.38 0.50
CA LYS A 187 5.87 -2.33 -0.06
C LYS A 187 5.67 -2.14 -1.56
N SER A 188 5.45 -3.22 -2.28
CA SER A 188 5.14 -3.18 -3.72
C SER A 188 3.80 -2.51 -4.00
N VAL A 189 2.76 -2.81 -3.21
CA VAL A 189 1.46 -2.12 -3.27
C VAL A 189 1.62 -0.62 -3.05
N GLU A 190 2.31 -0.22 -1.96
CA GLU A 190 2.57 1.19 -1.65
C GLU A 190 3.28 1.90 -2.82
N THR A 191 4.28 1.23 -3.40
CA THR A 191 5.06 1.78 -4.53
C THR A 191 4.21 2.00 -5.77
N VAL A 192 3.32 1.08 -6.10
CA VAL A 192 2.42 1.22 -7.27
C VAL A 192 1.36 2.30 -7.04
N LEU A 193 0.83 2.42 -5.83
CA LEU A 193 -0.21 3.40 -5.49
C LEU A 193 0.35 4.83 -5.40
N PHE A 194 1.49 4.99 -4.73
CA PHE A 194 2.03 6.29 -4.37
C PHE A 194 3.34 6.63 -5.09
N GLY A 195 3.86 5.70 -5.90
CA GLY A 195 5.13 5.85 -6.61
C GLY A 195 6.35 5.71 -5.69
N PHE A 196 7.52 5.81 -6.28
CA PHE A 196 8.79 5.99 -5.56
C PHE A 196 8.97 7.43 -5.06
N SER A 197 7.88 8.20 -4.96
CA SER A 197 7.92 9.62 -4.69
C SER A 197 8.76 9.90 -3.45
N SER A 198 9.69 10.79 -3.59
CA SER A 198 10.46 11.35 -2.49
C SER A 198 9.48 11.85 -1.44
N LYS A 199 9.50 11.24 -0.26
CA LYS A 199 8.59 11.60 0.83
C LYS A 199 8.80 13.08 1.13
N MET A 200 7.86 13.90 0.68
CA MET A 200 7.85 15.31 0.98
C MET A 200 7.45 15.47 2.44
N VAL A 201 8.04 16.47 3.07
CA VAL A 201 7.72 16.82 4.45
C VAL A 201 7.35 18.30 4.51
N LYS A 202 6.41 18.60 5.38
CA LYS A 202 6.08 19.96 5.79
C LYS A 202 6.88 20.28 7.03
N LEU A 203 7.65 21.35 6.96
CA LEU A 203 8.35 21.91 8.09
C LEU A 203 7.54 23.09 8.65
N GLU A 204 7.35 23.11 9.96
CA GLU A 204 6.87 24.27 10.69
C GLU A 204 7.98 24.71 11.64
N ILE A 205 8.42 25.96 11.51
CA ILE A 205 9.58 26.51 12.20
C ILE A 205 9.16 27.75 12.95
N ILE A 206 9.49 27.82 14.24
CA ILE A 206 9.32 29.00 15.10
C ILE A 206 10.70 29.31 15.68
N SER A 207 11.25 30.47 15.34
CA SER A 207 12.58 30.90 15.74
C SER A 207 12.62 32.41 15.87
N GLU A 208 13.55 32.91 16.64
CA GLU A 208 13.88 34.36 16.71
C GLU A 208 14.74 34.80 15.50
N LYS A 209 15.23 33.84 14.72
CA LYS A 209 16.10 34.04 13.56
C LYS A 209 15.36 33.74 12.24
N GLU A 210 14.07 34.11 12.18
CA GLU A 210 13.24 33.78 11.01
C GLU A 210 13.78 34.29 9.67
N ALA A 211 14.39 35.48 9.65
CA ALA A 211 14.89 36.12 8.44
C ALA A 211 16.07 35.35 7.80
N GLU A 212 16.99 34.87 8.63
CA GLU A 212 18.13 34.05 8.19
C GLU A 212 17.68 32.69 7.70
N ILE A 213 16.73 32.05 8.41
CA ILE A 213 16.14 30.76 8.05
C ILE A 213 15.39 30.87 6.72
N GLU A 214 14.58 31.92 6.54
CA GLU A 214 13.89 32.23 5.32
C GLU A 214 14.86 32.38 4.15
N SER A 215 15.90 33.20 4.33
CA SER A 215 16.93 33.43 3.31
C SER A 215 17.61 32.13 2.87
N PHE A 216 17.91 31.24 3.82
CA PHE A 216 18.51 29.93 3.52
C PHE A 216 17.56 29.06 2.69
N ILE A 217 16.31 28.92 3.12
CA ILE A 217 15.33 28.05 2.46
C ILE A 217 15.02 28.58 1.04
N MET A 218 14.84 29.89 0.88
CA MET A 218 14.51 30.47 -0.40
C MET A 218 15.71 30.50 -1.36
N LYS A 219 16.90 30.87 -0.90
CA LYS A 219 18.06 31.07 -1.76
C LYS A 219 18.85 29.78 -2.02
N GLN A 220 19.05 28.95 -0.99
CA GLN A 220 19.86 27.74 -1.14
C GLN A 220 19.03 26.52 -1.57
N LEU A 221 17.85 26.34 -0.98
CA LEU A 221 16.99 25.20 -1.32
C LEU A 221 15.98 25.52 -2.44
N ARG A 222 15.81 26.81 -2.77
CA ARG A 222 14.82 27.28 -3.77
C ARG A 222 13.41 26.76 -3.48
N ARG A 223 13.02 26.78 -2.18
CA ARG A 223 11.71 26.36 -1.72
C ARG A 223 10.88 27.57 -1.30
N GLY A 224 9.57 27.49 -1.61
CA GLY A 224 8.61 28.50 -1.18
C GLY A 224 8.40 28.44 0.34
N ILE A 225 8.10 29.58 0.94
CA ILE A 225 7.77 29.72 2.37
C ILE A 225 6.44 30.45 2.51
N SER A 226 5.62 29.96 3.44
CA SER A 226 4.46 30.69 3.93
C SER A 226 4.72 31.16 5.36
N LYS A 227 4.37 32.41 5.66
CA LYS A 227 4.52 33.02 6.98
C LYS A 227 3.15 33.12 7.67
N TYR A 228 3.11 32.74 8.93
CA TYR A 228 1.92 32.85 9.77
C TYR A 228 2.27 33.64 11.04
N ASN A 229 1.48 34.67 11.34
CA ASN A 229 1.54 35.30 12.65
C ASN A 229 0.85 34.42 13.68
N ILE A 230 1.56 34.06 14.72
CA ILE A 230 1.07 33.22 15.81
C ILE A 230 1.27 33.92 17.14
N VAL A 231 0.47 33.56 18.12
CA VAL A 231 0.64 34.01 19.53
C VAL A 231 0.98 32.77 20.36
N GLY A 232 2.05 32.84 21.12
CA GLY A 232 2.45 31.75 22.00
C GLY A 232 1.48 31.62 23.19
N GLY A 233 0.82 30.48 23.31
CA GLY A 233 -0.19 30.24 24.34
C GLY A 233 0.33 30.29 25.79
N TYR A 234 1.64 30.17 26.01
CA TYR A 234 2.26 30.28 27.33
C TYR A 234 2.88 31.67 27.57
N THR A 235 3.41 32.29 26.51
CA THR A 235 4.17 33.54 26.64
C THR A 235 3.38 34.78 26.24
N ASP A 236 2.23 34.62 25.59
CA ASP A 236 1.42 35.64 24.90
C ASP A 236 2.22 36.55 23.94
N LEU A 237 3.42 36.08 23.53
CA LEU A 237 4.27 36.81 22.58
C LEU A 237 3.85 36.48 21.15
N SER A 238 3.78 37.55 20.34
CA SER A 238 3.58 37.40 18.87
C SER A 238 4.89 36.92 18.25
N ARG A 239 4.80 35.87 17.39
CA ARG A 239 5.93 35.30 16.67
C ARG A 239 5.52 34.95 15.25
N ILE A 240 6.51 34.77 14.37
CA ILE A 240 6.29 34.29 13.00
C ILE A 240 6.60 32.80 12.94
N LYS A 241 5.64 32.02 12.45
CA LYS A 241 5.83 30.63 12.08
C LYS A 241 6.09 30.54 10.59
N LEU A 242 7.25 30.01 10.22
CA LEU A 242 7.60 29.68 8.83
C LEU A 242 7.10 28.29 8.50
N VAL A 243 6.46 28.15 7.34
CA VAL A 243 5.98 26.87 6.83
C VAL A 243 6.55 26.67 5.44
N THR A 244 7.22 25.53 5.22
CA THR A 244 7.73 25.15 3.92
C THR A 244 7.49 23.66 3.66
N ILE A 245 7.43 23.28 2.38
CA ILE A 245 7.36 21.88 1.94
C ILE A 245 8.62 21.58 1.15
N CYS A 246 9.33 20.54 1.58
CA CYS A 246 10.60 20.16 0.99
C CYS A 246 10.78 18.64 1.03
N SER A 247 11.81 18.12 0.39
CA SER A 247 12.17 16.70 0.49
C SER A 247 12.71 16.38 1.88
N PHE A 248 12.65 15.10 2.27
CA PHE A 248 13.22 14.66 3.55
C PHE A 248 14.72 14.99 3.67
N ARG A 249 15.48 14.90 2.58
CA ARG A 249 16.91 15.31 2.58
C ARG A 249 17.10 16.79 2.87
N GLU A 250 16.30 17.66 2.25
CA GLU A 250 16.36 19.10 2.49
C GLU A 250 15.96 19.45 3.92
N SER A 251 15.00 18.72 4.50
CA SER A 251 14.61 18.94 5.90
C SER A 251 15.74 18.70 6.89
N ILE A 252 16.63 17.73 6.60
CA ILE A 252 17.83 17.49 7.40
C ILE A 252 18.76 18.70 7.32
N LEU A 253 19.00 19.26 6.11
CA LEU A 253 19.84 20.43 5.93
C LEU A 253 19.28 21.66 6.66
N VAL A 254 17.96 21.86 6.57
CA VAL A 254 17.28 22.94 7.30
C VAL A 254 17.44 22.76 8.81
N ARG A 255 17.21 21.56 9.33
CA ARG A 255 17.36 21.26 10.75
C ARG A 255 18.78 21.53 11.24
N ASP A 256 19.77 21.05 10.51
CA ASP A 256 21.19 21.21 10.90
C ASP A 256 21.61 22.68 10.86
N MET A 257 21.13 23.44 9.89
CA MET A 257 21.34 24.89 9.82
C MET A 257 20.68 25.59 11.01
N ILE A 258 19.42 25.28 11.32
CA ILE A 258 18.70 25.88 12.45
C ILE A 258 19.37 25.54 13.78
N ALA A 259 19.81 24.30 13.97
CA ALA A 259 20.48 23.86 15.19
C ALA A 259 21.76 24.67 15.49
N ASN A 260 22.47 25.11 14.42
CA ASN A 260 23.64 25.96 14.56
C ASN A 260 23.29 27.45 14.74
N LEU A 261 22.16 27.91 14.20
CA LEU A 261 21.78 29.31 14.20
C LEU A 261 20.96 29.72 15.44
N ASP A 262 20.02 28.89 15.83
CA ASP A 262 19.12 29.05 16.96
C ASP A 262 18.80 27.74 17.64
N PRO A 263 19.60 27.27 18.59
CA PRO A 263 19.37 26.01 19.30
C PRO A 263 18.07 25.95 20.10
N LYS A 264 17.38 27.10 20.30
CA LYS A 264 16.09 27.18 20.98
C LYS A 264 14.90 27.18 20.05
N ALA A 265 15.14 27.15 18.74
CA ALA A 265 14.08 27.10 17.76
C ALA A 265 13.21 25.85 17.90
N PHE A 266 11.93 25.99 17.65
CA PHE A 266 11.01 24.87 17.55
C PHE A 266 10.84 24.48 16.08
N VAL A 267 11.11 23.21 15.76
CA VAL A 267 10.97 22.66 14.40
C VAL A 267 10.10 21.42 14.44
N SER A 268 8.98 21.45 13.75
CA SER A 268 8.10 20.30 13.55
C SER A 268 8.22 19.78 12.12
N VAL A 269 8.38 18.47 11.96
CA VAL A 269 8.50 17.79 10.65
C VAL A 269 7.32 16.84 10.50
N MET A 270 6.48 17.08 9.50
CA MET A 270 5.30 16.27 9.25
C MET A 270 5.38 15.65 7.85
N PRO A 271 5.18 14.33 7.71
CA PRO A 271 5.11 13.72 6.39
C PRO A 271 3.88 14.23 5.63
N VAL A 272 4.06 14.49 4.35
CA VAL A 272 2.97 14.92 3.45
C VAL A 272 2.69 13.79 2.47
N SER A 273 1.43 13.38 2.37
CA SER A 273 1.00 12.27 1.51
C SER A 273 1.11 12.61 0.03
N SER A 274 0.77 13.85 -0.34
CA SER A 274 0.85 14.35 -1.72
C SER A 274 0.89 15.87 -1.72
N VAL A 275 1.55 16.45 -2.71
CA VAL A 275 1.63 17.90 -2.92
C VAL A 275 1.40 18.17 -4.40
N TRP A 276 0.41 19.02 -4.72
CA TRP A 276 0.16 19.47 -6.07
C TRP A 276 0.46 20.96 -6.20
N GLY A 277 1.08 21.34 -7.30
CA GLY A 277 1.40 22.72 -7.60
C GLY A 277 2.63 22.88 -8.48
N GLU A 278 3.06 24.11 -8.67
CA GLU A 278 4.30 24.43 -9.35
C GLU A 278 5.46 24.40 -8.34
N GLY A 279 6.32 23.39 -8.45
CA GLY A 279 7.48 23.25 -7.57
C GLY A 279 8.27 21.98 -7.85
N VAL A 280 9.53 21.95 -7.47
CA VAL A 280 10.40 20.79 -7.68
C VAL A 280 9.93 19.63 -6.78
N GLY A 281 9.51 18.52 -7.39
CA GLY A 281 9.02 17.33 -6.69
C GLY A 281 7.55 17.40 -6.30
N PHE A 282 6.78 18.37 -6.83
CA PHE A 282 5.33 18.45 -6.68
C PHE A 282 4.64 17.86 -7.90
N ASP A 283 3.48 17.25 -7.69
CA ASP A 283 2.62 16.79 -8.77
C ASP A 283 1.92 17.99 -9.44
N ARG A 284 1.72 17.94 -10.75
CA ARG A 284 1.03 19.02 -11.46
C ARG A 284 -0.48 18.95 -11.25
N LEU A 285 -1.12 20.11 -11.06
CA LEU A 285 -2.58 20.25 -10.97
C LEU A 285 -3.31 20.05 -12.30
N THR A 286 -2.58 20.05 -13.42
CA THR A 286 -3.18 19.86 -14.74
C THR A 286 -3.65 18.43 -14.92
N SER A 287 -4.94 18.27 -15.16
CA SER A 287 -5.61 17.01 -15.53
C SER A 287 -5.29 16.59 -16.97
N GLU A 288 -4.02 16.48 -17.30
CA GLU A 288 -3.58 15.80 -18.52
C GLU A 288 -3.13 14.38 -18.11
N THR A 289 -4.12 13.51 -17.97
CA THR A 289 -3.97 12.06 -18.12
C THR A 289 -5.24 11.50 -18.72
#